data_fbcc70cc15ea0ae84461ea8212c8ff67
#
_entry.id   fbcc70cc15ea0ae84461ea8212c8ff67
#
_cell.length_a   1.000
_cell.length_b   1.000
_cell.length_c   1.000
_cell.angle_alpha   90.00
_cell.angle_beta   90.00
_cell.angle_gamma   90.00
#
_symmetry.space_group_name_H-M   'P 1'
#
loop_
_entity.id
_entity.type
_entity.pdbx_description
1 polymer ?
#
loop_
_entity_poly.entity_id
_entity_poly.type
_entity_poly.pdbx_seq_one_letter_code
_entity_poly.pdbx_strand_id
1 'polypeptide(L)'
;EKNSPLINRTLDEFKSSTGMDLDIVLLNRKDKQYIEPSFHQRLKKGDHLIIRADHETILKVMKRNGLRLVPHSDIYEKNLKEPMKGQKLMEVVIPYGSFMQGQTISQVNFVERYETAVLAIRRGGGLTHKRMQDIKLKPGDVILLLVNEETADRFRKNENFIISKEIDTR
;
A
#
# COMPACT_ATOMS: atom_id res chain seq x y z
N GLU A 1 -18.15 8.10 1.62
CA GLU A 1 -19.62 8.28 1.57
C GLU A 1 -20.00 9.74 1.30
N LYS A 2 -21.26 9.98 0.89
CA LYS A 2 -21.71 11.33 0.47
C LYS A 2 -21.65 12.39 1.58
N ASN A 3 -21.77 11.99 2.83
CA ASN A 3 -21.82 12.87 4.01
C ASN A 3 -20.73 12.54 5.03
N SER A 4 -19.59 12.05 4.58
CA SER A 4 -18.48 11.76 5.48
C SER A 4 -17.93 13.05 6.10
N PRO A 5 -17.71 13.11 7.42
CA PRO A 5 -17.08 14.24 8.09
C PRO A 5 -15.60 14.42 7.69
N LEU A 6 -15.06 13.47 6.94
CA LEU A 6 -13.68 13.52 6.44
C LEU A 6 -13.51 14.33 5.16
N ILE A 7 -14.60 14.70 4.48
CA ILE A 7 -14.52 15.53 3.28
C ILE A 7 -13.89 16.89 3.63
N ASN A 8 -12.90 17.31 2.84
CA ASN A 8 -12.06 18.48 3.02
C ASN A 8 -11.06 18.45 4.20
N ARG A 9 -11.06 17.39 5.00
CA ARG A 9 -9.98 17.17 5.99
C ARG A 9 -8.70 16.74 5.30
N THR A 10 -7.57 17.10 5.88
CA THR A 10 -6.27 16.58 5.43
C THR A 10 -6.07 15.14 5.89
N LEU A 11 -5.14 14.42 5.27
CA LEU A 11 -4.78 13.08 5.71
C LEU A 11 -4.17 13.09 7.13
N ASP A 12 -3.46 14.16 7.48
CA ASP A 12 -2.95 14.35 8.84
C ASP A 12 -4.08 14.54 9.86
N GLU A 13 -5.06 15.38 9.56
CA GLU A 13 -6.25 15.55 10.39
C GLU A 13 -7.04 14.23 10.53
N PHE A 14 -7.12 13.43 9.46
CA PHE A 14 -7.74 12.11 9.51
C PHE A 14 -6.97 11.18 10.43
N LYS A 15 -5.66 11.04 10.23
CA LYS A 15 -4.80 10.18 11.05
C LYS A 15 -4.84 10.61 12.52
N SER A 16 -4.70 11.89 12.80
CA SER A 16 -4.74 12.45 14.15
C SER A 16 -6.10 12.26 14.83
N SER A 17 -7.19 12.39 14.09
CA SER A 17 -8.55 12.24 14.62
C SER A 17 -8.86 10.80 15.02
N THR A 18 -8.21 9.82 14.41
CA THR A 18 -8.40 8.42 14.76
C THR A 18 -7.67 8.05 16.06
N GLY A 19 -6.56 8.74 16.40
CA GLY A 19 -5.69 8.37 17.51
C GLY A 19 -5.09 6.97 17.37
N MET A 20 -5.04 6.44 16.15
CA MET A 20 -4.71 5.05 15.86
C MET A 20 -3.48 4.96 14.99
N ASP A 21 -2.76 3.84 15.14
CA ASP A 21 -1.60 3.55 14.30
C ASP A 21 -2.07 2.99 12.95
N LEU A 22 -2.20 3.87 11.97
CA LEU A 22 -2.53 3.53 10.60
C LEU A 22 -1.64 4.28 9.61
N ASP A 23 -1.32 3.62 8.52
CA ASP A 23 -0.61 4.23 7.40
C ASP A 23 -1.52 4.31 6.18
N ILE A 24 -1.46 5.44 5.48
CA ILE A 24 -2.14 5.61 4.21
C ILE A 24 -1.12 5.31 3.11
N VAL A 25 -1.28 4.14 2.52
CA VAL A 25 -0.34 3.63 1.50
C VAL A 25 -0.61 4.28 0.14
N LEU A 26 -1.89 4.48 -0.17
CA LEU A 26 -2.31 4.95 -1.47
C LEU A 26 -3.60 5.74 -1.38
N LEU A 27 -3.71 6.78 -2.19
CA LEU A 27 -4.94 7.51 -2.44
C LEU A 27 -5.25 7.50 -3.93
N ASN A 28 -6.37 6.92 -4.31
CA ASN A 28 -6.90 6.96 -5.67
C ASN A 28 -8.01 7.99 -5.77
N ARG A 29 -7.89 8.90 -6.73
CA ARG A 29 -8.86 9.94 -7.03
C ARG A 29 -9.08 10.03 -8.53
N LYS A 30 -10.24 9.59 -9.00
CA LYS A 30 -10.53 9.49 -10.45
C LYS A 30 -9.39 8.71 -11.15
N ASP A 31 -8.73 9.33 -12.11
CA ASP A 31 -7.66 8.74 -12.90
C ASP A 31 -6.25 8.99 -12.31
N LYS A 32 -6.17 9.56 -11.10
CA LYS A 32 -4.90 9.89 -10.44
C LYS A 32 -4.66 9.01 -9.23
N GLN A 33 -3.44 8.51 -9.13
CA GLN A 33 -2.96 7.73 -8.02
C GLN A 33 -1.86 8.50 -7.30
N TYR A 34 -1.95 8.56 -5.98
CA TYR A 34 -0.96 9.17 -5.12
C TYR A 34 -0.42 8.09 -4.19
N ILE A 35 0.81 7.67 -4.43
CA ILE A 35 1.53 6.68 -3.62
C ILE A 35 2.14 7.41 -2.43
N GLU A 36 1.95 6.87 -1.23
CA GLU A 36 2.34 7.53 0.03
C GLU A 36 1.96 9.03 0.03
N PRO A 37 0.66 9.34 -0.06
CA PRO A 37 0.21 10.70 -0.28
C PRO A 37 0.65 11.63 0.85
N SER A 38 0.97 12.87 0.49
CA SER A 38 1.34 13.90 1.46
C SER A 38 0.27 14.07 2.55
N PHE A 39 0.70 14.21 3.80
CA PHE A 39 -0.18 14.46 4.94
C PHE A 39 -1.07 15.70 4.78
N HIS A 40 -0.65 16.68 3.99
CA HIS A 40 -1.44 17.88 3.67
C HIS A 40 -2.51 17.65 2.60
N GLN A 41 -2.51 16.50 1.96
CA GLN A 41 -3.50 16.14 0.94
C GLN A 41 -4.91 16.15 1.55
N ARG A 42 -5.83 16.92 0.95
CA ARG A 42 -7.23 16.97 1.40
C ARG A 42 -8.04 15.84 0.77
N LEU A 43 -8.85 15.21 1.59
CA LEU A 43 -9.78 14.17 1.16
C LEU A 43 -10.96 14.79 0.41
N LYS A 44 -11.38 14.15 -0.66
CA LYS A 44 -12.54 14.52 -1.46
C LYS A 44 -13.54 13.36 -1.50
N LYS A 45 -14.78 13.71 -1.79
CA LYS A 45 -15.81 12.70 -2.05
C LYS A 45 -15.40 11.82 -3.21
N GLY A 46 -15.51 10.50 -3.03
CA GLY A 46 -15.14 9.51 -4.04
C GLY A 46 -13.66 9.09 -4.00
N ASP A 47 -12.88 9.62 -3.07
CA ASP A 47 -11.52 9.13 -2.85
C ASP A 47 -11.55 7.70 -2.31
N HIS A 48 -10.64 6.88 -2.80
CA HIS A 48 -10.38 5.54 -2.30
C HIS A 48 -9.01 5.52 -1.63
N LEU A 49 -8.98 5.06 -0.39
CA LEU A 49 -7.75 4.93 0.38
C LEU A 49 -7.39 3.46 0.54
N ILE A 50 -6.14 3.14 0.30
CA ILE A 50 -5.55 1.89 0.78
C ILE A 50 -4.81 2.24 2.06
N ILE A 51 -5.28 1.67 3.16
CA ILE A 51 -4.69 1.85 4.47
C ILE A 51 -4.08 0.55 4.96
N ARG A 52 -3.03 0.68 5.73
CA ARG A 52 -2.37 -0.40 6.44
C ARG A 52 -2.54 -0.17 7.94
N ALA A 53 -3.17 -1.10 8.61
CA ALA A 53 -3.44 -1.04 10.04
C ALA A 53 -3.70 -2.44 10.59
N ASP A 54 -3.67 -2.59 11.91
CA ASP A 54 -4.14 -3.81 12.53
C ASP A 54 -5.68 -3.94 12.45
N HIS A 55 -6.17 -5.16 12.70
CA HIS A 55 -7.59 -5.47 12.58
C HIS A 55 -8.47 -4.61 13.50
N GLU A 56 -8.02 -4.38 14.73
CA GLU A 56 -8.76 -3.59 15.72
C GLU A 56 -8.88 -2.12 15.28
N THR A 57 -7.80 -1.57 14.78
CA THR A 57 -7.75 -0.21 14.21
C THR A 57 -8.71 -0.06 13.04
N ILE A 58 -8.74 -1.03 12.11
CA ILE A 58 -9.65 -1.02 10.96
C ILE A 58 -11.11 -0.97 11.43
N LEU A 59 -11.49 -1.84 12.38
CA LEU A 59 -12.85 -1.86 12.92
C LEU A 59 -13.25 -0.53 13.59
N LYS A 60 -12.33 0.09 14.31
CA LYS A 60 -12.57 1.40 14.97
C LYS A 60 -12.74 2.52 13.95
N VAL A 61 -11.89 2.54 12.93
CA VAL A 61 -11.95 3.55 11.84
C VAL A 61 -13.28 3.46 11.10
N MET A 62 -13.74 2.26 10.79
CA MET A 62 -15.01 2.05 10.09
C MET A 62 -16.21 2.57 10.87
N LYS A 63 -16.24 2.37 12.20
CA LYS A 63 -17.37 2.77 13.02
C LYS A 63 -17.53 4.29 13.17
N ARG A 64 -16.44 5.05 13.05
CA ARG A 64 -16.43 6.47 13.43
C ARG A 64 -16.66 7.46 12.29
N ASN A 65 -16.31 7.13 11.06
CA ASN A 65 -15.99 8.20 10.10
C ASN A 65 -16.80 8.18 8.80
N GLY A 66 -17.94 7.49 8.76
CA GLY A 66 -18.71 7.41 7.51
C GLY A 66 -17.88 6.84 6.35
N LEU A 67 -16.93 5.97 6.69
CA LEU A 67 -16.14 5.20 5.76
C LEU A 67 -16.83 3.86 5.50
N ARG A 68 -16.67 3.38 4.30
CA ARG A 68 -17.09 2.03 3.95
C ARG A 68 -15.85 1.22 3.63
N LEU A 69 -15.71 0.08 4.31
CA LEU A 69 -14.73 -0.90 3.87
C LEU A 69 -15.18 -1.45 2.53
N VAL A 70 -14.28 -1.44 1.57
CA VAL A 70 -14.46 -2.15 0.32
C VAL A 70 -13.67 -3.44 0.45
N PRO A 71 -14.32 -4.61 0.61
CA PRO A 71 -13.61 -5.87 0.70
C PRO A 71 -12.73 -6.08 -0.53
N HIS A 72 -11.62 -6.79 -0.35
CA HIS A 72 -10.67 -7.04 -1.42
C HIS A 72 -11.32 -7.69 -2.66
N SER A 73 -12.31 -8.59 -2.43
CA SER A 73 -13.11 -9.18 -3.49
C SER A 73 -14.00 -8.16 -4.23
N ASP A 74 -14.55 -7.19 -3.51
CA ASP A 74 -15.42 -6.17 -4.11
C ASP A 74 -14.63 -5.04 -4.79
N ILE A 75 -13.39 -4.84 -4.36
CA ILE A 75 -12.43 -3.98 -5.07
C ILE A 75 -12.21 -4.54 -6.47
N TYR A 76 -12.19 -5.87 -6.60
CA TYR A 76 -11.94 -6.54 -7.87
C TYR A 76 -13.18 -6.77 -8.74
N GLU A 77 -14.38 -6.88 -8.17
CA GLU A 77 -15.53 -7.36 -8.94
C GLU A 77 -16.56 -6.30 -9.36
N LYS A 78 -16.80 -5.24 -8.66
CA LYS A 78 -18.01 -4.43 -8.92
C LYS A 78 -17.92 -2.91 -9.02
N ASN A 79 -16.97 -2.20 -8.40
CA ASN A 79 -17.08 -0.75 -8.26
C ASN A 79 -15.82 0.08 -8.55
N LEU A 80 -14.74 -0.56 -8.95
CA LEU A 80 -13.49 0.12 -9.29
C LEU A 80 -13.19 -0.10 -10.77
N LYS A 81 -14.14 0.29 -11.61
CA LYS A 81 -13.94 0.12 -13.05
C LYS A 81 -12.77 0.93 -13.60
N GLU A 82 -12.14 1.80 -12.82
CA GLU A 82 -11.06 2.62 -13.38
C GLU A 82 -9.85 2.97 -12.51
N PRO A 83 -9.88 3.23 -11.19
CA PRO A 83 -8.64 3.61 -10.50
C PRO A 83 -7.67 2.47 -10.19
N MET A 84 -8.12 1.22 -10.26
CA MET A 84 -7.28 0.03 -10.01
C MET A 84 -7.16 -0.89 -11.24
N LYS A 85 -7.67 -0.47 -12.38
CA LYS A 85 -7.52 -1.20 -13.61
C LYS A 85 -6.04 -1.27 -13.99
N GLY A 86 -5.49 -2.47 -14.04
CA GLY A 86 -4.09 -2.70 -14.36
C GLY A 86 -3.13 -2.74 -13.16
N GLN A 87 -3.64 -2.77 -11.93
CA GLN A 87 -2.79 -3.04 -10.77
C GLN A 87 -2.72 -4.54 -10.45
N LYS A 88 -1.58 -4.95 -9.93
CA LYS A 88 -1.29 -6.31 -9.48
C LYS A 88 -0.66 -6.30 -8.10
N LEU A 89 -0.91 -7.35 -7.36
CA LEU A 89 -0.09 -7.69 -6.21
C LEU A 89 1.10 -8.54 -6.68
N MET A 90 2.28 -8.13 -6.31
CA MET A 90 3.51 -8.84 -6.63
C MET A 90 4.26 -9.19 -5.35
N GLU A 91 4.62 -10.46 -5.21
CA GLU A 91 5.53 -10.91 -4.17
C GLU A 91 6.93 -11.04 -4.75
N VAL A 92 7.87 -10.29 -4.18
CA VAL A 92 9.28 -10.35 -4.55
C VAL A 92 10.12 -10.82 -3.37
N VAL A 93 11.09 -11.66 -3.65
CA VAL A 93 12.05 -12.16 -2.66
C VAL A 93 13.34 -11.38 -2.81
N ILE A 94 13.93 -10.97 -1.69
CA ILE A 94 15.29 -10.40 -1.66
C ILE A 94 16.32 -11.53 -1.78
N PRO A 95 17.04 -11.62 -2.89
CA PRO A 95 18.07 -12.64 -3.04
C PRO A 95 19.31 -12.31 -2.21
N TYR A 96 20.12 -13.32 -1.97
CA TYR A 96 21.45 -13.12 -1.41
C TYR A 96 22.31 -12.26 -2.35
N GLY A 97 23.02 -11.30 -1.80
CA GLY A 97 23.87 -10.39 -2.57
C GLY A 97 23.12 -9.20 -3.20
N SER A 98 21.81 -9.06 -2.97
CA SER A 98 21.08 -7.84 -3.35
C SER A 98 21.68 -6.62 -2.64
N PHE A 99 21.74 -5.48 -3.35
CA PHE A 99 22.18 -4.22 -2.74
C PHE A 99 21.25 -3.77 -1.60
N MET A 100 20.03 -4.28 -1.53
CA MET A 100 19.06 -3.97 -0.49
C MET A 100 19.35 -4.68 0.82
N GLN A 101 20.19 -5.71 0.81
CA GLN A 101 20.55 -6.44 2.02
C GLN A 101 21.16 -5.49 3.06
N GLY A 102 20.57 -5.44 4.24
CA GLY A 102 20.98 -4.57 5.34
C GLY A 102 20.44 -3.14 5.27
N GLN A 103 19.82 -2.74 4.16
CA GLN A 103 19.13 -1.46 4.06
C GLN A 103 17.71 -1.57 4.61
N THR A 104 17.18 -0.45 5.11
CA THR A 104 15.77 -0.37 5.49
C THR A 104 14.90 -0.10 4.26
N ILE A 105 13.58 -0.35 4.38
CA ILE A 105 12.61 0.02 3.34
C ILE A 105 12.72 1.51 3.01
N SER A 106 12.85 2.36 4.03
CA SER A 106 13.03 3.80 3.87
C SER A 106 14.29 4.16 3.07
N GLN A 107 15.42 3.48 3.35
CA GLN A 107 16.68 3.71 2.63
C GLN A 107 16.62 3.25 1.18
N VAL A 108 15.96 2.13 0.91
CA VAL A 108 15.76 1.65 -0.48
C VAL A 108 14.88 2.61 -1.26
N ASN A 109 13.90 3.25 -0.61
CA ASN A 109 12.99 4.22 -1.21
C ASN A 109 12.24 3.66 -2.42
N PHE A 110 11.40 2.66 -2.17
CA PHE A 110 10.65 1.95 -3.23
C PHE A 110 9.75 2.88 -4.05
N VAL A 111 9.18 3.90 -3.42
CA VAL A 111 8.30 4.85 -4.11
C VAL A 111 9.06 5.60 -5.20
N GLU A 112 10.22 6.13 -4.87
CA GLU A 112 11.00 6.97 -5.77
C GLU A 112 11.72 6.15 -6.85
N ARG A 113 12.25 4.97 -6.47
CA ARG A 113 13.00 4.10 -7.39
C ARG A 113 12.13 3.29 -8.31
N TYR A 114 11.00 2.78 -7.80
CA TYR A 114 10.19 1.78 -8.50
C TYR A 114 8.74 2.20 -8.68
N GLU A 115 8.36 3.39 -8.23
CA GLU A 115 6.98 3.91 -8.31
C GLU A 115 5.96 2.93 -7.72
N THR A 116 6.32 2.31 -6.61
CA THR A 116 5.47 1.34 -5.92
C THR A 116 5.55 1.48 -4.41
N ALA A 117 4.47 1.09 -3.73
CA ALA A 117 4.42 1.03 -2.28
C ALA A 117 4.64 -0.40 -1.78
N VAL A 118 5.39 -0.54 -0.69
CA VAL A 118 5.52 -1.80 0.03
C VAL A 118 4.31 -1.98 0.94
N LEU A 119 3.54 -3.03 0.72
CA LEU A 119 2.34 -3.33 1.52
C LEU A 119 2.66 -4.12 2.78
N ALA A 120 3.58 -5.07 2.69
CA ALA A 120 3.99 -5.91 3.80
C ALA A 120 5.34 -6.59 3.54
N ILE A 121 5.97 -7.07 4.61
CA ILE A 121 7.15 -7.95 4.57
C ILE A 121 6.80 -9.24 5.28
N ARG A 122 7.08 -10.37 4.62
CA ARG A 122 6.99 -11.69 5.23
C ARG A 122 8.39 -12.24 5.47
N ARG A 123 8.64 -12.62 6.72
CA ARG A 123 9.90 -13.21 7.16
C ARG A 123 9.60 -14.41 8.06
N GLY A 124 10.16 -15.56 7.73
CA GLY A 124 10.05 -16.75 8.57
C GLY A 124 8.61 -17.16 8.92
N GLY A 125 7.66 -17.00 8.00
CA GLY A 125 6.24 -17.30 8.23
C GLY A 125 5.43 -16.20 8.92
N GLY A 126 6.08 -15.14 9.41
CA GLY A 126 5.42 -13.98 10.01
C GLY A 126 5.25 -12.82 9.03
N LEU A 127 4.08 -12.20 9.03
CA LEU A 127 3.81 -10.98 8.25
C LEU A 127 4.02 -9.75 9.13
N THR A 128 4.84 -8.81 8.67
CA THR A 128 5.12 -7.56 9.36
C THR A 128 4.62 -6.38 8.54
N HIS A 129 3.90 -5.48 9.18
CA HIS A 129 3.45 -4.21 8.60
C HIS A 129 3.69 -3.00 9.53
N LYS A 130 3.91 -3.24 10.84
CA LYS A 130 4.22 -2.18 11.80
C LYS A 130 5.67 -1.75 11.68
N ARG A 131 5.90 -0.43 11.69
CA ARG A 131 7.24 0.18 11.57
C ARG A 131 8.08 -0.40 10.44
N MET A 132 7.42 -0.76 9.36
CA MET A 132 8.04 -1.46 8.25
C MET A 132 9.18 -0.66 7.61
N GLN A 133 9.09 0.66 7.66
CA GLN A 133 10.09 1.57 7.11
C GLN A 133 11.47 1.42 7.75
N ASP A 134 11.50 1.00 9.03
CA ASP A 134 12.74 0.85 9.82
C ASP A 134 13.31 -0.57 9.77
N ILE A 135 12.63 -1.50 9.11
CA ILE A 135 13.06 -2.90 9.03
C ILE A 135 14.24 -3.00 8.06
N LYS A 136 15.37 -3.54 8.55
CA LYS A 136 16.50 -3.91 7.70
C LYS A 136 16.17 -5.18 6.91
N LEU A 137 16.26 -5.06 5.60
CA LEU A 137 16.02 -6.17 4.68
C LEU A 137 17.08 -7.23 4.79
N LYS A 138 16.66 -8.48 4.69
CA LYS A 138 17.52 -9.66 4.72
C LYS A 138 17.24 -10.55 3.50
N PRO A 139 18.24 -11.34 3.05
CA PRO A 139 17.99 -12.37 2.05
C PRO A 139 16.87 -13.31 2.51
N GLY A 140 15.98 -13.65 1.58
CA GLY A 140 14.81 -14.48 1.86
C GLY A 140 13.57 -13.72 2.37
N ASP A 141 13.68 -12.42 2.67
CA ASP A 141 12.50 -11.61 2.91
C ASP A 141 11.60 -11.57 1.68
N VAL A 142 10.30 -11.74 1.88
CA VAL A 142 9.29 -11.62 0.84
C VAL A 142 8.61 -10.27 1.01
N ILE A 143 8.66 -9.44 0.00
CA ILE A 143 8.04 -8.11 0.00
C ILE A 143 6.80 -8.16 -0.87
N LEU A 144 5.66 -7.74 -0.31
CA LEU A 144 4.41 -7.58 -1.03
C LEU A 144 4.32 -6.15 -1.56
N LEU A 145 4.17 -6.02 -2.87
CA LEU A 145 4.11 -4.76 -3.61
C LEU A 145 2.77 -4.61 -4.33
N LEU A 146 2.33 -3.38 -4.49
CA LEU A 146 1.23 -3.03 -5.38
C LEU A 146 1.82 -2.35 -6.63
N VAL A 147 1.76 -3.00 -7.78
CA VAL A 147 2.41 -2.55 -9.02
C VAL A 147 1.41 -2.43 -10.17
N ASN A 148 1.71 -1.56 -11.13
CA ASN A 148 1.10 -1.60 -12.45
C ASN A 148 1.92 -2.52 -13.38
N GLU A 149 1.44 -2.76 -14.61
CA GLU A 149 2.12 -3.65 -15.54
C GLU A 149 3.52 -3.16 -15.91
N GLU A 150 3.69 -1.86 -16.13
CA GLU A 150 4.99 -1.26 -16.46
C GLU A 150 6.01 -1.47 -15.33
N THR A 151 5.59 -1.23 -14.09
CA THR A 151 6.42 -1.47 -12.91
C THR A 151 6.70 -2.95 -12.73
N ALA A 152 5.71 -3.82 -12.95
CA ALA A 152 5.89 -5.26 -12.91
C ALA A 152 6.96 -5.73 -13.90
N ASP A 153 6.94 -5.21 -15.12
CA ASP A 153 7.96 -5.53 -16.13
C ASP A 153 9.37 -5.09 -15.70
N ARG A 154 9.48 -3.95 -15.05
CA ARG A 154 10.76 -3.50 -14.50
C ARG A 154 11.27 -4.44 -13.41
N PHE A 155 10.39 -4.94 -12.54
CA PHE A 155 10.76 -5.93 -11.52
C PHE A 155 11.17 -7.26 -12.13
N ARG A 156 10.48 -7.76 -13.16
CA ARG A 156 10.81 -9.02 -13.84
C ARG A 156 12.21 -9.00 -14.47
N LYS A 157 12.67 -7.83 -14.89
CA LYS A 157 13.98 -7.62 -15.51
C LYS A 157 15.09 -7.24 -14.52
N ASN A 158 14.75 -7.10 -13.24
CA ASN A 158 15.67 -6.61 -12.22
C ASN A 158 16.27 -7.78 -11.44
N GLU A 159 17.57 -7.99 -11.57
CA GLU A 159 18.30 -9.08 -10.91
C GLU A 159 18.37 -8.95 -9.37
N ASN A 160 18.01 -7.79 -8.81
CA ASN A 160 17.98 -7.59 -7.36
C ASN A 160 16.74 -8.19 -6.68
N PHE A 161 15.82 -8.76 -7.45
CA PHE A 161 14.59 -9.39 -6.96
C PHE A 161 14.38 -10.75 -7.60
N ILE A 162 13.76 -11.64 -6.84
CA ILE A 162 13.19 -12.88 -7.37
C ILE A 162 11.69 -12.77 -7.24
N ILE A 163 10.96 -12.86 -8.35
CA ILE A 163 9.51 -12.83 -8.32
C ILE A 163 9.02 -14.21 -7.90
N SER A 164 8.32 -14.28 -6.77
CA SER A 164 7.75 -15.54 -6.29
C SER A 164 6.29 -15.71 -6.70
N LYS A 165 5.54 -14.62 -6.82
CA LYS A 165 4.12 -14.66 -7.17
C LYS A 165 3.65 -13.34 -7.78
N GLU A 166 2.79 -13.44 -8.78
CA GLU A 166 1.99 -12.33 -9.29
C GLU A 166 0.51 -12.70 -9.20
N ILE A 167 -0.29 -11.78 -8.70
CA ILE A 167 -1.74 -11.95 -8.60
C ILE A 167 -2.38 -10.84 -9.43
N ASP A 168 -2.93 -11.21 -10.56
CA ASP A 168 -3.72 -10.31 -11.37
C ASP A 168 -4.99 -9.92 -10.63
N THR A 169 -5.24 -8.64 -10.59
CA THR A 169 -6.44 -8.06 -10.02
C THR A 169 -7.48 -7.87 -11.14
N ARG A 170 -7.92 -8.97 -11.73
CA ARG A 170 -8.98 -8.95 -12.76
C ARG A 170 -10.36 -8.90 -12.14
#